data_245e47a814d950ed86dc0e566cb006c1
#
_entry.id   245e47a814d950ed86dc0e566cb006c1
#
_cell.length_a   1.000
_cell.length_b   1.000
_cell.length_c   1.000
_cell.angle_alpha   90.00
_cell.angle_beta   90.00
_cell.angle_gamma   90.00
#
_symmetry.space_group_name_H-M   'P 1'
#
loop_
_entity.id
_entity.type
_entity.pdbx_description
1 polymer ?
#
loop_
_entity_poly.entity_id
_entity_poly.type
_entity_poly.pdbx_seq_one_letter_code
_entity_poly.pdbx_strand_id
1 'polypeptide(L)'
;MMSSLGIQKIRDDAVEWALTHGVAFKESLYSAVHTPFTLTPTPIRRGEYQHLKSAAQILSKLIYAVSEDHGFLYDAIHPITAGDPFFSALLGMHQQIHSSATKAPRLPLLIMRSDFMDDQRDGHKLVEFNGIAAGMGPFGQRIHELHHYLQRQWPAEYGQLSPEAMGELVGNDAIEGLSACIAEATFRIKREFGDPGPARFLMIVQERENNVFDQHLLELALQRKGIETRRRTFRELHNQLSTGANNRLILDGVGPLDTVYLRAGYQYSDYEAADFNEQRCCQALMATRVWIERHRVAVNATVAQQLATSKRVQMLLSRLGEEGFAAFGLTSQEADTVRGVLGEMHPVTTESIHFVKAAPSDSWVLKNQGEGGGHCLFGADILAKLATLEPREYQAWALMGRLHPVPRGMPAWIVRKGELHRVTDLISELGMFTVQSDGHPASAAQSFAGYLLRSKSAGSTEGGVHSGQGVLDSLVFSD
;
A
#
# COMPACT_ATOMS: atom_id res chain seq x y z
N MET A 1 23.16 14.77 29.22
CA MET A 1 23.31 13.55 28.37
C MET A 1 22.72 12.37 29.11
N MET A 2 21.80 11.65 28.49
CA MET A 2 21.24 10.44 29.07
C MET A 2 22.35 9.41 29.30
N SER A 3 22.30 8.67 30.42
CA SER A 3 23.23 7.57 30.65
C SER A 3 22.98 6.43 29.65
N SER A 4 24.03 5.71 29.25
CA SER A 4 23.90 4.53 28.40
C SER A 4 22.93 3.50 28.98
N LEU A 5 22.83 3.42 30.29
CA LEU A 5 21.90 2.54 31.02
C LEU A 5 20.43 2.99 30.86
N GLY A 6 20.16 4.30 30.77
CA GLY A 6 18.79 4.82 30.63
C GLY A 6 18.18 4.49 29.28
N ILE A 7 18.91 4.66 28.17
CA ILE A 7 18.41 4.33 26.84
C ILE A 7 18.23 2.82 26.63
N GLN A 8 19.08 1.98 27.26
CA GLN A 8 18.93 0.53 27.21
C GLN A 8 17.62 0.07 27.87
N LYS A 9 17.25 0.67 29.01
CA LYS A 9 15.96 0.35 29.67
C LYS A 9 14.76 0.74 28.82
N ILE A 10 14.79 1.90 28.16
CA ILE A 10 13.72 2.31 27.23
C ILE A 10 13.63 1.34 26.05
N ARG A 11 14.77 0.93 25.48
CA ARG A 11 14.81 -0.09 24.42
C ARG A 11 14.15 -1.39 24.84
N ASP A 12 14.55 -1.92 26.01
CA ASP A 12 14.07 -3.21 26.51
C ASP A 12 12.56 -3.16 26.71
N ASP A 13 12.05 -2.11 27.36
CA ASP A 13 10.62 -1.88 27.57
C ASP A 13 9.86 -1.71 26.24
N ALA A 14 10.41 -0.96 25.29
CA ALA A 14 9.83 -0.78 23.95
C ALA A 14 9.75 -2.11 23.19
N VAL A 15 10.76 -2.97 23.28
CA VAL A 15 10.76 -4.29 22.64
C VAL A 15 9.69 -5.20 23.27
N GLU A 16 9.60 -5.23 24.59
CA GLU A 16 8.57 -6.00 25.30
C GLU A 16 7.16 -5.49 24.93
N TRP A 17 6.97 -4.17 24.89
CA TRP A 17 5.72 -3.59 24.45
C TRP A 17 5.36 -3.97 23.00
N ALA A 18 6.33 -3.87 22.08
CA ALA A 18 6.11 -4.20 20.66
C ALA A 18 5.68 -5.67 20.49
N LEU A 19 6.34 -6.59 21.15
CA LEU A 19 6.01 -8.01 21.10
C LEU A 19 4.63 -8.31 21.69
N THR A 20 4.30 -7.74 22.84
CA THR A 20 3.01 -7.96 23.51
C THR A 20 1.83 -7.33 22.75
N HIS A 21 2.08 -6.32 21.90
CA HIS A 21 1.05 -5.64 21.07
C HIS A 21 1.04 -6.10 19.62
N GLY A 22 1.79 -7.15 19.28
CA GLY A 22 1.76 -7.75 17.96
C GLY A 22 2.51 -6.98 16.88
N VAL A 23 3.49 -6.14 17.25
CA VAL A 23 4.37 -5.44 16.31
C VAL A 23 5.56 -6.35 15.99
N ALA A 24 5.29 -7.44 15.28
CA ALA A 24 6.25 -8.51 15.07
C ALA A 24 6.11 -9.15 13.69
N PHE A 25 7.19 -9.78 13.23
CA PHE A 25 7.20 -10.69 12.09
C PHE A 25 7.35 -12.14 12.57
N LYS A 26 6.69 -13.04 11.88
CA LYS A 26 6.83 -14.46 12.08
C LYS A 26 8.18 -14.92 11.53
N GLU A 27 9.00 -15.60 12.35
CA GLU A 27 10.26 -16.21 11.92
C GLU A 27 10.12 -17.69 11.61
N SER A 28 9.33 -18.41 12.44
CA SER A 28 9.05 -19.82 12.27
C SER A 28 7.60 -20.14 12.63
N LEU A 29 7.22 -21.41 12.69
CA LEU A 29 5.87 -21.82 13.08
C LEU A 29 5.50 -21.33 14.50
N TYR A 30 6.50 -21.20 15.38
CA TYR A 30 6.32 -20.95 16.81
C TYR A 30 7.20 -19.82 17.36
N SER A 31 7.84 -19.03 16.49
CA SER A 31 8.66 -17.88 16.91
C SER A 31 8.33 -16.62 16.11
N ALA A 32 8.52 -15.48 16.76
CA ALA A 32 8.38 -14.17 16.17
C ALA A 32 9.46 -13.22 16.70
N VAL A 33 9.82 -12.23 15.88
CA VAL A 33 10.75 -11.15 16.23
C VAL A 33 10.02 -9.82 16.09
N HIS A 34 10.29 -8.85 16.97
CA HIS A 34 9.73 -7.51 16.81
C HIS A 34 10.15 -6.89 15.48
N THR A 35 9.24 -6.10 14.86
CA THR A 35 9.59 -5.30 13.69
C THR A 35 10.62 -4.24 14.08
N PRO A 36 11.49 -3.79 13.17
CA PRO A 36 12.32 -2.62 13.43
C PRO A 36 11.46 -1.37 13.60
N PHE A 37 11.78 -0.53 14.60
CA PHE A 37 11.05 0.72 14.85
C PHE A 37 11.98 1.83 15.40
N THR A 38 11.52 3.09 15.29
CA THR A 38 12.17 4.24 15.93
C THR A 38 11.74 4.36 17.39
N LEU A 39 12.60 4.84 18.27
CA LEU A 39 12.21 5.14 19.66
C LEU A 39 11.45 6.46 19.79
N THR A 40 11.58 7.38 18.84
CA THR A 40 10.95 8.70 18.88
C THR A 40 10.31 9.03 17.55
N PRO A 41 9.12 9.70 17.51
CA PRO A 41 8.41 10.03 16.30
C PRO A 41 9.14 11.05 15.44
N THR A 42 8.81 11.07 14.15
CA THR A 42 9.28 12.07 13.18
C THR A 42 8.41 13.32 13.24
N PRO A 43 8.98 14.53 13.30
CA PRO A 43 8.20 15.77 13.30
C PRO A 43 7.58 16.06 11.93
N ILE A 44 6.38 16.63 11.93
CA ILE A 44 5.66 17.16 10.76
C ILE A 44 4.89 18.42 11.15
N ARG A 45 4.81 19.41 10.27
CA ARG A 45 3.96 20.57 10.50
C ARG A 45 2.49 20.21 10.30
N ARG A 46 1.61 20.73 11.16
CA ARG A 46 0.17 20.45 11.12
C ARG A 46 -0.45 20.77 9.77
N GLY A 47 -0.10 21.92 9.19
CA GLY A 47 -0.58 22.32 7.87
C GLY A 47 -0.18 21.35 6.77
N GLU A 48 1.04 20.82 6.80
CA GLU A 48 1.54 19.82 5.83
C GLU A 48 0.78 18.50 5.96
N TYR A 49 0.62 18.01 7.18
CA TYR A 49 -0.15 16.79 7.42
C TYR A 49 -1.59 16.91 6.90
N GLN A 50 -2.27 18.03 7.17
CA GLN A 50 -3.64 18.25 6.70
C GLN A 50 -3.71 18.35 5.17
N HIS A 51 -2.72 19.01 4.54
CA HIS A 51 -2.62 19.08 3.08
C HIS A 51 -2.48 17.68 2.46
N LEU A 52 -1.57 16.85 2.99
CA LEU A 52 -1.35 15.49 2.50
C LEU A 52 -2.57 14.59 2.72
N LYS A 53 -3.25 14.73 3.87
CA LYS A 53 -4.49 14.02 4.15
C LYS A 53 -5.57 14.36 3.10
N SER A 54 -5.74 15.64 2.77
CA SER A 54 -6.66 16.09 1.74
C SER A 54 -6.25 15.57 0.35
N ALA A 55 -4.96 15.68 0.00
CA ALA A 55 -4.44 15.18 -1.27
C ALA A 55 -4.67 13.67 -1.42
N ALA A 56 -4.41 12.87 -0.39
CA ALA A 56 -4.64 11.42 -0.41
C ALA A 56 -6.12 11.08 -0.65
N GLN A 57 -7.05 11.84 -0.05
CA GLN A 57 -8.49 11.65 -0.26
C GLN A 57 -8.91 11.97 -1.71
N ILE A 58 -8.37 13.05 -2.29
CA ILE A 58 -8.64 13.42 -3.69
C ILE A 58 -8.02 12.40 -4.64
N LEU A 59 -6.78 11.95 -4.39
CA LEU A 59 -6.14 10.88 -5.16
C LEU A 59 -6.94 9.58 -5.12
N SER A 60 -7.53 9.24 -3.98
CA SER A 60 -8.39 8.05 -3.85
C SER A 60 -9.67 8.18 -4.70
N LYS A 61 -10.31 9.35 -4.72
CA LYS A 61 -11.43 9.67 -5.62
C LYS A 61 -11.03 9.51 -7.09
N LEU A 62 -9.89 10.08 -7.47
CA LEU A 62 -9.34 9.99 -8.83
C LEU A 62 -9.07 8.54 -9.24
N ILE A 63 -8.33 7.79 -8.44
CA ILE A 63 -7.98 6.40 -8.75
C ILE A 63 -9.22 5.51 -8.81
N TYR A 64 -10.21 5.75 -7.96
CA TYR A 64 -11.48 5.05 -8.06
C TYR A 64 -12.16 5.33 -9.41
N ALA A 65 -12.26 6.60 -9.84
CA ALA A 65 -12.85 6.96 -11.12
C ALA A 65 -12.08 6.34 -12.30
N VAL A 66 -10.75 6.39 -12.27
CA VAL A 66 -9.87 5.74 -13.26
C VAL A 66 -10.09 4.22 -13.29
N SER A 67 -10.27 3.57 -12.14
CA SER A 67 -10.49 2.12 -12.08
C SER A 67 -11.83 1.66 -12.67
N GLU A 68 -12.81 2.53 -12.75
CA GLU A 68 -14.11 2.23 -13.37
C GLU A 68 -14.20 2.72 -14.83
N ASP A 69 -13.17 3.41 -15.36
CA ASP A 69 -13.03 3.73 -16.77
C ASP A 69 -12.24 2.60 -17.50
N HIS A 70 -12.98 1.59 -17.95
CA HIS A 70 -12.40 0.39 -18.57
C HIS A 70 -11.75 0.67 -19.93
N GLY A 71 -12.21 1.71 -20.65
CA GLY A 71 -11.60 2.17 -21.90
C GLY A 71 -10.24 2.80 -21.65
N PHE A 72 -10.17 3.75 -20.73
CA PHE A 72 -8.91 4.36 -20.31
C PHE A 72 -7.89 3.32 -19.82
N LEU A 73 -8.33 2.37 -18.97
CA LEU A 73 -7.44 1.31 -18.47
C LEU A 73 -6.89 0.44 -19.60
N TYR A 74 -7.74 0.08 -20.57
CA TYR A 74 -7.27 -0.70 -21.72
C TYR A 74 -6.20 0.06 -22.51
N ASP A 75 -6.47 1.31 -22.87
CA ASP A 75 -5.56 2.15 -23.65
C ASP A 75 -4.24 2.44 -22.89
N ALA A 76 -4.32 2.60 -21.58
CA ALA A 76 -3.16 2.82 -20.73
C ALA A 76 -2.26 1.57 -20.62
N ILE A 77 -2.87 0.38 -20.45
CA ILE A 77 -2.15 -0.85 -20.10
C ILE A 77 -1.77 -1.67 -21.34
N HIS A 78 -2.56 -1.67 -22.40
CA HIS A 78 -2.26 -2.45 -23.61
C HIS A 78 -0.83 -2.21 -24.15
N PRO A 79 -0.31 -0.96 -24.22
CA PRO A 79 1.06 -0.74 -24.71
C PRO A 79 2.18 -1.38 -23.90
N ILE A 80 1.95 -1.67 -22.62
CA ILE A 80 3.00 -2.27 -21.77
C ILE A 80 3.01 -3.80 -21.81
N THR A 81 1.98 -4.43 -22.36
CA THR A 81 1.80 -5.90 -22.35
C THR A 81 2.90 -6.65 -23.10
N ALA A 82 3.53 -6.02 -24.09
CA ALA A 82 4.65 -6.61 -24.83
C ALA A 82 5.95 -6.71 -24.00
N GLY A 83 6.11 -5.82 -23.01
CA GLY A 83 7.29 -5.76 -22.14
C GLY A 83 7.06 -6.27 -20.73
N ASP A 84 5.79 -6.48 -20.36
CA ASP A 84 5.41 -6.97 -19.02
C ASP A 84 4.33 -8.07 -19.12
N PRO A 85 4.78 -9.35 -19.08
CA PRO A 85 3.86 -10.48 -19.17
C PRO A 85 2.82 -10.55 -18.03
N PHE A 86 3.15 -10.07 -16.82
CA PHE A 86 2.20 -10.06 -15.71
C PHE A 86 1.07 -9.04 -15.96
N PHE A 87 1.41 -7.86 -16.43
CA PHE A 87 0.40 -6.86 -16.83
C PHE A 87 -0.39 -7.30 -18.06
N SER A 88 0.20 -8.09 -18.96
CA SER A 88 -0.55 -8.75 -20.04
C SER A 88 -1.62 -9.70 -19.48
N ALA A 89 -1.27 -10.50 -18.49
CA ALA A 89 -2.20 -11.42 -17.85
C ALA A 89 -3.29 -10.65 -17.04
N LEU A 90 -2.93 -9.59 -16.31
CA LEU A 90 -3.89 -8.73 -15.60
C LEU A 90 -4.89 -8.09 -16.58
N LEU A 91 -4.41 -7.56 -17.72
CA LEU A 91 -5.29 -7.01 -18.75
C LEU A 91 -6.23 -8.08 -19.32
N GLY A 92 -5.73 -9.29 -19.54
CA GLY A 92 -6.55 -10.44 -19.96
C GLY A 92 -7.64 -10.79 -18.93
N MET A 93 -7.34 -10.77 -17.64
CA MET A 93 -8.34 -10.93 -16.58
C MET A 93 -9.36 -9.79 -16.58
N HIS A 94 -8.91 -8.55 -16.71
CA HIS A 94 -9.77 -7.37 -16.80
C HIS A 94 -10.77 -7.49 -17.96
N GLN A 95 -10.29 -7.86 -19.16
CA GLN A 95 -11.14 -8.08 -20.32
C GLN A 95 -12.17 -9.19 -20.09
N GLN A 96 -11.76 -10.31 -19.46
CA GLN A 96 -12.69 -11.39 -19.13
C GLN A 96 -13.79 -10.95 -18.15
N ILE A 97 -13.45 -10.15 -17.14
CA ILE A 97 -14.42 -9.63 -16.16
C ILE A 97 -15.43 -8.69 -16.82
N HIS A 98 -14.97 -7.86 -17.76
CA HIS A 98 -15.74 -6.78 -18.38
C HIS A 98 -16.18 -7.09 -19.82
N SER A 99 -16.09 -8.35 -20.29
CA SER A 99 -16.50 -8.77 -21.63
C SER A 99 -18.01 -8.74 -21.86
N SER A 100 -18.81 -8.72 -20.78
CA SER A 100 -20.27 -8.65 -20.86
C SER A 100 -20.73 -7.20 -21.00
N ALA A 101 -21.85 -6.98 -21.73
CA ALA A 101 -22.51 -5.67 -21.78
C ALA A 101 -23.10 -5.24 -20.43
N THR A 102 -23.24 -6.16 -19.48
CA THR A 102 -23.69 -5.86 -18.13
C THR A 102 -22.49 -5.58 -17.21
N LYS A 103 -22.63 -4.57 -16.34
CA LYS A 103 -21.60 -4.25 -15.33
C LYS A 103 -21.32 -5.48 -14.46
N ALA A 104 -20.05 -5.76 -14.18
CA ALA A 104 -19.66 -6.84 -13.27
C ALA A 104 -20.32 -6.65 -11.90
N PRO A 105 -20.90 -7.71 -11.31
CA PRO A 105 -21.76 -7.58 -10.13
C PRO A 105 -21.02 -7.24 -8.83
N ARG A 106 -19.69 -7.37 -8.80
CA ARG A 106 -18.89 -7.07 -7.63
C ARG A 106 -19.13 -5.65 -7.08
N LEU A 107 -18.93 -5.47 -5.79
CA LEU A 107 -18.82 -4.15 -5.15
C LEU A 107 -17.34 -3.79 -5.04
N PRO A 108 -16.82 -2.85 -5.86
CA PRO A 108 -15.44 -2.42 -5.73
C PRO A 108 -15.22 -1.72 -4.38
N LEU A 109 -14.25 -2.20 -3.62
CA LEU A 109 -13.78 -1.61 -2.36
C LEU A 109 -12.32 -1.21 -2.54
N LEU A 110 -12.04 0.05 -2.85
CA LEU A 110 -10.68 0.54 -2.98
C LEU A 110 -10.11 0.87 -1.60
N ILE A 111 -9.18 0.04 -1.12
CA ILE A 111 -8.31 0.38 0.01
C ILE A 111 -6.96 0.71 -0.60
N MET A 112 -6.58 1.97 -0.55
CA MET A 112 -5.37 2.47 -1.20
C MET A 112 -4.46 3.14 -0.18
N ARG A 113 -3.14 2.94 -0.34
CA ARG A 113 -2.11 3.72 0.36
C ARG A 113 -1.37 4.57 -0.66
N SER A 114 -1.40 5.88 -0.46
CA SER A 114 -0.60 6.85 -1.23
C SER A 114 0.66 7.15 -0.44
N ASP A 115 1.83 6.82 -1.00
CA ASP A 115 3.11 6.96 -0.33
C ASP A 115 3.80 8.26 -0.79
N PHE A 116 4.14 9.13 0.17
CA PHE A 116 4.73 10.46 -0.06
C PHE A 116 6.11 10.58 0.58
N MET A 117 6.99 11.33 -0.07
CA MET A 117 8.26 11.77 0.51
C MET A 117 8.38 13.29 0.43
N ASP A 118 8.96 13.91 1.45
CA ASP A 118 9.23 15.35 1.50
C ASP A 118 10.50 15.66 0.72
N ASP A 119 10.33 16.18 -0.51
CA ASP A 119 11.44 16.57 -1.37
C ASP A 119 11.98 17.96 -1.01
N GLN A 120 13.30 18.13 -0.98
CA GLN A 120 13.96 19.40 -0.62
C GLN A 120 13.62 20.59 -1.52
N ARG A 121 13.17 20.35 -2.75
CA ARG A 121 12.90 21.39 -3.76
C ARG A 121 11.40 21.70 -3.85
N ASP A 122 10.59 20.64 -3.88
CA ASP A 122 9.19 20.75 -4.28
C ASP A 122 8.19 20.32 -3.19
N GLY A 123 8.68 20.12 -1.93
CA GLY A 123 7.88 19.63 -0.83
C GLY A 123 7.40 18.18 -1.04
N HIS A 124 6.32 17.79 -0.40
CA HIS A 124 5.87 16.41 -0.44
C HIS A 124 5.40 15.99 -1.83
N LYS A 125 5.98 14.91 -2.35
CA LYS A 125 5.65 14.30 -3.64
C LYS A 125 5.25 12.84 -3.47
N LEU A 126 4.29 12.43 -4.32
CA LEU A 126 3.85 11.05 -4.40
C LEU A 126 4.94 10.17 -4.98
N VAL A 127 5.31 9.13 -4.24
CA VAL A 127 6.26 8.09 -4.67
C VAL A 127 5.55 7.03 -5.50
N GLU A 128 4.42 6.53 -4.98
CA GLU A 128 3.61 5.51 -5.63
C GLU A 128 2.21 5.37 -5.01
N PHE A 129 1.32 4.71 -5.76
CA PHE A 129 0.06 4.19 -5.26
C PHE A 129 0.20 2.70 -4.92
N ASN A 130 -0.44 2.27 -3.84
CA ASN A 130 -0.59 0.86 -3.48
C ASN A 130 -2.09 0.54 -3.38
N GLY A 131 -2.68 -0.02 -4.44
CA GLY A 131 -4.11 -0.34 -4.51
C GLY A 131 -4.44 -1.80 -4.22
N ILE A 132 -3.43 -2.67 -4.20
CA ILE A 132 -3.55 -4.08 -3.81
C ILE A 132 -2.56 -4.39 -2.69
N ALA A 133 -2.91 -5.28 -1.79
CA ALA A 133 -2.08 -5.73 -0.67
C ALA A 133 -1.48 -4.58 0.19
N ALA A 134 -2.11 -3.40 0.19
CA ALA A 134 -1.68 -2.25 0.96
C ALA A 134 -1.67 -2.59 2.47
N GLY A 135 -0.53 -2.98 2.97
CA GLY A 135 -0.35 -3.51 4.32
C GLY A 135 0.29 -2.53 5.29
N MET A 136 0.46 -3.00 6.53
CA MET A 136 1.12 -2.34 7.66
C MET A 136 0.38 -1.11 8.24
N GLY A 137 -0.88 -0.86 7.85
CA GLY A 137 -1.72 0.14 8.52
C GLY A 137 -1.87 -0.17 10.02
N PRO A 138 -2.22 -1.41 10.41
CA PRO A 138 -2.23 -1.82 11.80
C PRO A 138 -0.92 -1.59 12.54
N PHE A 139 0.23 -1.85 11.91
CA PHE A 139 1.53 -1.56 12.52
C PHE A 139 1.77 -0.05 12.69
N GLY A 140 1.33 0.77 11.73
CA GLY A 140 1.42 2.23 11.86
C GLY A 140 0.70 2.74 13.11
N GLN A 141 -0.51 2.24 13.39
CA GLN A 141 -1.24 2.57 14.62
C GLN A 141 -0.49 2.08 15.86
N ARG A 142 0.00 0.84 15.87
CA ARG A 142 0.72 0.28 17.01
C ARG A 142 2.01 1.06 17.34
N ILE A 143 2.73 1.56 16.34
CA ILE A 143 3.91 2.39 16.59
C ILE A 143 3.53 3.78 17.14
N HIS A 144 2.43 4.36 16.68
CA HIS A 144 1.89 5.56 17.31
C HIS A 144 1.56 5.31 18.80
N GLU A 145 0.91 4.19 19.12
CA GLU A 145 0.59 3.81 20.50
C GLU A 145 1.85 3.53 21.34
N LEU A 146 2.90 2.91 20.73
CA LEU A 146 4.20 2.71 21.38
C LEU A 146 4.84 4.05 21.76
N HIS A 147 4.90 5.01 20.83
CA HIS A 147 5.48 6.33 21.13
C HIS A 147 4.67 7.07 22.19
N HIS A 148 3.33 6.95 22.19
CA HIS A 148 2.50 7.49 23.25
C HIS A 148 2.77 6.83 24.61
N TYR A 149 2.97 5.50 24.62
CA TYR A 149 3.37 4.77 25.83
C TYR A 149 4.71 5.24 26.35
N LEU A 150 5.75 5.33 25.52
CA LEU A 150 7.09 5.76 25.90
C LEU A 150 7.12 7.21 26.41
N GLN A 151 6.38 8.10 25.76
CA GLN A 151 6.24 9.51 26.19
C GLN A 151 5.67 9.62 27.62
N ARG A 152 4.76 8.76 28.01
CA ARG A 152 4.14 8.74 29.33
C ARG A 152 4.93 7.97 30.38
N GLN A 153 5.55 6.87 29.99
CA GLN A 153 6.29 5.97 30.89
C GLN A 153 7.68 6.52 31.22
N TRP A 154 8.31 7.19 30.27
CA TRP A 154 9.69 7.66 30.34
C TRP A 154 9.85 9.15 30.03
N PRO A 155 9.04 10.07 30.62
CA PRO A 155 8.96 11.46 30.15
C PRO A 155 10.30 12.22 30.21
N ALA A 156 11.11 12.00 31.23
CA ALA A 156 12.39 12.68 31.40
C ALA A 156 13.45 12.19 30.41
N GLU A 157 13.57 10.89 30.25
CA GLU A 157 14.53 10.24 29.35
C GLU A 157 14.11 10.43 27.89
N TYR A 158 12.83 10.31 27.61
CA TYR A 158 12.27 10.47 26.27
C TYR A 158 12.48 11.88 25.74
N GLY A 159 12.25 12.91 26.56
CA GLY A 159 12.56 14.30 26.21
C GLY A 159 14.06 14.58 26.00
N GLN A 160 14.96 13.75 26.57
CA GLN A 160 16.40 13.84 26.29
C GLN A 160 16.79 13.14 24.98
N LEU A 161 16.00 12.16 24.50
CA LEU A 161 16.21 11.53 23.18
C LEU A 161 15.88 12.50 22.05
N SER A 162 14.76 13.21 22.17
CA SER A 162 14.31 14.25 21.25
C SER A 162 13.34 15.18 21.99
N PRO A 163 13.66 16.46 22.17
CA PRO A 163 12.72 17.43 22.74
C PRO A 163 11.40 17.52 21.96
N GLU A 164 11.45 17.41 20.63
CA GLU A 164 10.29 17.45 19.74
C GLU A 164 9.35 16.25 19.98
N ALA A 165 9.88 15.11 20.42
CA ALA A 165 9.09 13.92 20.71
C ALA A 165 8.13 14.10 21.91
N MET A 166 8.28 15.15 22.71
CA MET A 166 7.36 15.50 23.78
C MET A 166 6.15 16.32 23.31
N GLY A 167 6.08 16.65 22.01
CA GLY A 167 4.96 17.34 21.40
C GLY A 167 3.69 16.48 21.30
N GLU A 168 2.66 17.04 20.69
CA GLU A 168 1.40 16.35 20.41
C GLU A 168 1.61 15.31 19.29
N LEU A 169 1.42 14.03 19.60
CA LEU A 169 1.49 12.97 18.60
C LEU A 169 0.34 13.11 17.58
N VAL A 170 0.65 12.88 16.32
CA VAL A 170 -0.37 12.82 15.26
C VAL A 170 -1.19 11.54 15.41
N GLY A 171 -2.50 11.67 15.65
CA GLY A 171 -3.38 10.53 15.84
C GLY A 171 -3.39 9.56 14.65
N ASN A 172 -3.42 8.26 14.95
CA ASN A 172 -3.43 7.20 13.94
C ASN A 172 -4.33 6.04 14.36
N ASP A 173 -5.54 5.99 13.82
CA ASP A 173 -6.56 4.99 14.12
C ASP A 173 -6.74 4.01 12.93
N ALA A 174 -5.63 3.53 12.33
CA ALA A 174 -5.67 2.75 11.09
C ALA A 174 -6.40 1.40 11.26
N ILE A 175 -6.30 0.75 12.41
CA ILE A 175 -7.02 -0.51 12.68
C ILE A 175 -8.53 -0.26 12.67
N GLU A 176 -8.97 0.76 13.40
CA GLU A 176 -10.38 1.13 13.52
C GLU A 176 -10.92 1.66 12.19
N GLY A 177 -10.18 2.54 11.52
CA GLY A 177 -10.58 3.12 10.24
C GLY A 177 -10.73 2.08 9.14
N LEU A 178 -9.71 1.23 8.93
CA LEU A 178 -9.76 0.16 7.93
C LEU A 178 -10.83 -0.87 8.26
N SER A 179 -10.91 -1.33 9.52
CA SER A 179 -11.91 -2.34 9.91
C SER A 179 -13.34 -1.81 9.84
N ALA A 180 -13.59 -0.54 10.12
CA ALA A 180 -14.92 0.08 10.00
C ALA A 180 -15.38 0.13 8.54
N CYS A 181 -14.50 0.57 7.62
CA CYS A 181 -14.83 0.64 6.19
C CYS A 181 -15.05 -0.75 5.58
N ILE A 182 -14.22 -1.73 5.92
CA ILE A 182 -14.40 -3.12 5.49
C ILE A 182 -15.70 -3.69 6.04
N ALA A 183 -16.01 -3.45 7.32
CA ALA A 183 -17.24 -3.92 7.95
C ALA A 183 -18.48 -3.32 7.28
N GLU A 184 -18.46 -2.03 6.92
CA GLU A 184 -19.56 -1.37 6.21
C GLU A 184 -19.85 -2.05 4.87
N ALA A 185 -18.81 -2.28 4.04
CA ALA A 185 -18.93 -3.00 2.77
C ALA A 185 -19.41 -4.45 2.97
N THR A 186 -18.88 -5.13 3.98
CA THR A 186 -19.26 -6.51 4.34
C THR A 186 -20.74 -6.58 4.73
N PHE A 187 -21.20 -5.72 5.63
CA PHE A 187 -22.60 -5.69 6.06
C PHE A 187 -23.55 -5.18 4.98
N ARG A 188 -23.10 -4.35 4.04
CA ARG A 188 -23.88 -3.96 2.87
C ARG A 188 -24.23 -5.19 2.02
N ILE A 189 -23.25 -5.99 1.63
CA ILE A 189 -23.46 -7.24 0.87
C ILE A 189 -24.31 -8.20 1.69
N LYS A 190 -24.04 -8.38 2.97
CA LYS A 190 -24.81 -9.25 3.85
C LYS A 190 -26.29 -8.88 3.88
N ARG A 191 -26.60 -7.59 3.99
CA ARG A 191 -28.01 -7.10 3.98
C ARG A 191 -28.70 -7.28 2.63
N GLU A 192 -27.98 -7.13 1.51
CA GLU A 192 -28.53 -7.33 0.17
C GLU A 192 -29.08 -8.75 -0.03
N PHE A 193 -28.39 -9.75 0.52
CA PHE A 193 -28.82 -11.14 0.39
C PHE A 193 -29.73 -11.63 1.52
N GLY A 194 -29.62 -11.09 2.71
CA GLY A 194 -30.39 -11.55 3.86
C GLY A 194 -30.10 -13.01 4.26
N ASP A 195 -28.96 -13.56 3.89
CA ASP A 195 -28.58 -14.94 4.21
C ASP A 195 -28.55 -15.19 5.73
N PRO A 196 -28.86 -16.42 6.19
CA PRO A 196 -28.64 -16.79 7.59
C PRO A 196 -27.16 -16.88 7.93
N GLY A 197 -26.84 -16.81 9.23
CA GLY A 197 -25.48 -16.91 9.74
C GLY A 197 -24.70 -15.60 9.74
N PRO A 198 -23.42 -15.63 10.14
CA PRO A 198 -22.59 -14.42 10.30
C PRO A 198 -22.22 -13.79 8.96
N ALA A 199 -21.87 -12.51 8.99
CA ALA A 199 -21.19 -11.85 7.89
C ALA A 199 -19.77 -12.41 7.77
N ARG A 200 -19.24 -12.59 6.53
CA ARG A 200 -17.96 -13.28 6.30
C ARG A 200 -17.01 -12.48 5.44
N PHE A 201 -15.79 -12.43 5.95
CA PHE A 201 -14.62 -11.82 5.29
C PHE A 201 -13.59 -12.88 4.98
N LEU A 202 -13.16 -12.95 3.71
CA LEU A 202 -12.08 -13.80 3.24
C LEU A 202 -10.86 -12.94 2.91
N MET A 203 -9.71 -13.24 3.52
CA MET A 203 -8.41 -12.68 3.15
C MET A 203 -7.65 -13.69 2.28
N ILE A 204 -7.27 -13.27 1.06
CA ILE A 204 -6.40 -14.07 0.19
C ILE A 204 -4.96 -13.70 0.50
N VAL A 205 -4.15 -14.69 0.93
CA VAL A 205 -2.79 -14.49 1.44
C VAL A 205 -1.78 -15.29 0.62
N GLN A 206 -0.49 -14.94 0.77
CA GLN A 206 0.61 -15.74 0.24
C GLN A 206 0.83 -17.00 1.11
N GLU A 207 1.37 -18.07 0.51
CA GLU A 207 1.56 -19.34 1.19
C GLU A 207 2.53 -19.25 2.38
N ARG A 208 3.59 -18.45 2.25
CA ARG A 208 4.66 -18.31 3.25
C ARG A 208 4.80 -16.88 3.75
N GLU A 209 3.69 -16.31 4.19
CA GLU A 209 3.63 -14.94 4.71
C GLU A 209 4.28 -14.85 6.09
N ASN A 210 5.22 -13.93 6.30
CA ASN A 210 5.78 -13.62 7.60
C ASN A 210 5.09 -12.43 8.30
N ASN A 211 4.35 -11.60 7.52
CA ASN A 211 3.59 -10.45 8.00
C ASN A 211 2.20 -10.83 8.51
N VAL A 212 2.11 -11.93 9.24
CA VAL A 212 0.83 -12.45 9.74
C VAL A 212 0.25 -11.61 10.88
N PHE A 213 1.09 -10.92 11.64
CA PHE A 213 0.63 -10.12 12.79
C PHE A 213 -0.18 -8.90 12.33
N ASP A 214 0.29 -8.16 11.32
CA ASP A 214 -0.44 -7.06 10.71
C ASP A 214 -1.83 -7.50 10.21
N GLN A 215 -1.89 -8.68 9.57
CA GLN A 215 -3.13 -9.27 9.09
C GLN A 215 -4.06 -9.66 10.25
N HIS A 216 -3.53 -10.31 11.30
CA HIS A 216 -4.31 -10.71 12.46
C HIS A 216 -4.86 -9.52 13.25
N LEU A 217 -4.11 -8.41 13.36
CA LEU A 217 -4.61 -7.19 14.01
C LEU A 217 -5.88 -6.67 13.32
N LEU A 218 -5.90 -6.70 11.97
CA LEU A 218 -7.09 -6.32 11.19
C LEU A 218 -8.24 -7.33 11.39
N GLU A 219 -7.95 -8.63 11.32
CA GLU A 219 -8.95 -9.68 11.52
C GLU A 219 -9.58 -9.62 12.92
N LEU A 220 -8.78 -9.42 13.96
CA LEU A 220 -9.28 -9.26 15.34
C LEU A 220 -10.23 -8.07 15.47
N ALA A 221 -9.94 -6.95 14.78
CA ALA A 221 -10.82 -5.80 14.76
C ALA A 221 -12.15 -6.10 14.03
N LEU A 222 -12.12 -6.84 12.93
CA LEU A 222 -13.32 -7.30 12.21
C LEU A 222 -14.13 -8.30 13.04
N GLN A 223 -13.48 -9.24 13.72
CA GLN A 223 -14.14 -10.20 14.62
C GLN A 223 -14.87 -9.50 15.77
N ARG A 224 -14.27 -8.45 16.36
CA ARG A 224 -14.94 -7.62 17.39
C ARG A 224 -16.18 -6.91 16.86
N LYS A 225 -16.29 -6.70 15.55
CA LYS A 225 -17.46 -6.16 14.86
C LYS A 225 -18.49 -7.25 14.47
N GLY A 226 -18.25 -8.51 14.85
CA GLY A 226 -19.14 -9.63 14.55
C GLY A 226 -18.98 -10.23 13.17
N ILE A 227 -17.84 -10.03 12.50
CA ILE A 227 -17.53 -10.57 11.18
C ILE A 227 -16.67 -11.82 11.35
N GLU A 228 -17.07 -12.93 10.77
CA GLU A 228 -16.29 -14.15 10.68
C GLU A 228 -15.17 -13.97 9.65
N THR A 229 -13.91 -14.21 10.03
CA THR A 229 -12.75 -14.05 9.14
C THR A 229 -12.17 -15.41 8.74
N ARG A 230 -11.73 -15.51 7.50
CA ARG A 230 -11.05 -16.69 6.95
C ARG A 230 -9.86 -16.24 6.12
N ARG A 231 -8.81 -17.07 6.07
CA ARG A 231 -7.67 -16.92 5.18
C ARG A 231 -7.57 -18.10 4.24
N ARG A 232 -7.23 -17.83 2.98
CA ARG A 232 -6.90 -18.84 1.98
C ARG A 232 -5.87 -18.29 1.03
N THR A 233 -5.04 -19.16 0.48
CA THR A 233 -4.24 -18.87 -0.72
C THR A 233 -5.08 -19.06 -1.98
N PHE A 234 -4.64 -18.54 -3.13
CA PHE A 234 -5.30 -18.84 -4.40
C PHE A 234 -5.33 -20.35 -4.69
N ARG A 235 -4.26 -21.07 -4.28
CA ARG A 235 -4.20 -22.53 -4.44
C ARG A 235 -5.29 -23.27 -3.64
N GLU A 236 -5.50 -22.88 -2.39
CA GLU A 236 -6.56 -23.45 -1.54
C GLU A 236 -7.97 -23.11 -2.03
N LEU A 237 -8.15 -21.97 -2.72
CA LEU A 237 -9.44 -21.57 -3.27
C LEU A 237 -9.77 -22.28 -4.58
N HIS A 238 -8.78 -22.87 -5.26
CA HIS A 238 -9.02 -23.55 -6.52
C HIS A 238 -10.04 -24.67 -6.36
N ASN A 239 -11.13 -24.62 -7.15
CA ASN A 239 -12.27 -25.54 -7.09
C ASN A 239 -13.02 -25.58 -5.74
N GLN A 240 -12.87 -24.54 -4.90
CA GLN A 240 -13.59 -24.41 -3.62
C GLN A 240 -14.63 -23.28 -3.63
N LEU A 241 -14.83 -22.64 -4.79
CA LEU A 241 -15.80 -21.56 -4.95
C LEU A 241 -16.95 -21.99 -5.83
N SER A 242 -18.16 -21.67 -5.41
CA SER A 242 -19.39 -21.97 -6.14
C SER A 242 -20.31 -20.74 -6.21
N THR A 243 -21.32 -20.81 -7.10
CA THR A 243 -22.30 -19.74 -7.34
C THR A 243 -23.63 -20.09 -6.69
N GLY A 244 -24.06 -19.23 -5.76
CA GLY A 244 -25.43 -19.27 -5.22
C GLY A 244 -26.41 -18.39 -6.00
N ALA A 245 -27.62 -18.26 -5.47
CA ALA A 245 -28.66 -17.41 -6.06
C ALA A 245 -28.18 -15.97 -6.22
N ASN A 246 -28.59 -15.29 -7.29
CA ASN A 246 -28.26 -13.89 -7.60
C ASN A 246 -26.75 -13.61 -7.64
N ASN A 247 -25.97 -14.52 -8.19
CA ASN A 247 -24.51 -14.44 -8.25
C ASN A 247 -23.83 -14.35 -6.87
N ARG A 248 -24.40 -14.95 -5.83
CA ARG A 248 -23.80 -15.05 -4.49
C ARG A 248 -22.52 -15.87 -4.56
N LEU A 249 -21.39 -15.34 -4.07
CA LEU A 249 -20.15 -16.09 -3.94
C LEU A 249 -20.21 -16.99 -2.70
N ILE A 250 -19.95 -18.27 -2.89
CA ILE A 250 -19.95 -19.27 -1.81
C ILE A 250 -18.59 -19.94 -1.74
N LEU A 251 -18.04 -20.08 -0.53
CA LEU A 251 -16.87 -20.90 -0.24
C LEU A 251 -17.33 -22.23 0.34
N ASP A 252 -16.95 -23.33 -0.31
CA ASP A 252 -17.36 -24.68 0.06
C ASP A 252 -16.93 -25.00 1.51
N GLY A 253 -17.84 -25.64 2.25
CA GLY A 253 -17.64 -25.96 3.67
C GLY A 253 -17.68 -24.75 4.63
N VAL A 254 -17.78 -23.50 4.11
CA VAL A 254 -17.86 -22.27 4.93
C VAL A 254 -19.19 -21.57 4.72
N GLY A 255 -19.61 -21.37 3.47
CA GLY A 255 -20.85 -20.69 3.10
C GLY A 255 -20.63 -19.38 2.35
N PRO A 256 -21.67 -18.50 2.30
CA PRO A 256 -21.62 -17.25 1.53
C PRO A 256 -20.55 -16.29 2.03
N LEU A 257 -19.82 -15.65 1.09
CA LEU A 257 -18.80 -14.65 1.35
C LEU A 257 -19.34 -13.22 1.07
N ASP A 258 -19.11 -12.30 1.97
CA ASP A 258 -19.54 -10.90 1.84
C ASP A 258 -18.43 -9.99 1.35
N THR A 259 -17.18 -10.25 1.76
CA THR A 259 -16.01 -9.50 1.32
C THR A 259 -14.83 -10.43 1.02
N VAL A 260 -14.11 -10.14 -0.05
CA VAL A 260 -12.81 -10.74 -0.39
C VAL A 260 -11.76 -9.63 -0.40
N TYR A 261 -10.71 -9.81 0.39
CA TYR A 261 -9.61 -8.87 0.55
C TYR A 261 -8.29 -9.52 0.13
N LEU A 262 -7.59 -8.92 -0.83
CA LEU A 262 -6.39 -9.49 -1.40
C LEU A 262 -5.13 -8.94 -0.71
N ARG A 263 -4.37 -9.83 -0.08
CA ARG A 263 -2.99 -9.62 0.39
C ARG A 263 -1.99 -10.36 -0.50
N ALA A 264 -2.48 -11.06 -1.52
CA ALA A 264 -1.75 -11.73 -2.59
C ALA A 264 -2.39 -11.41 -3.94
N GLY A 265 -1.71 -11.69 -5.05
CA GLY A 265 -2.20 -11.45 -6.40
C GLY A 265 -1.54 -10.23 -7.07
N TYR A 266 -0.46 -9.71 -6.51
CA TYR A 266 0.28 -8.56 -7.04
C TYR A 266 1.56 -8.94 -7.80
N GLN A 267 1.91 -10.22 -7.82
CA GLN A 267 3.08 -10.76 -8.55
C GLN A 267 2.79 -12.15 -9.12
N TYR A 268 3.61 -12.61 -10.06
CA TYR A 268 3.44 -13.91 -10.70
C TYR A 268 3.43 -15.08 -9.70
N SER A 269 4.34 -15.07 -8.73
CA SER A 269 4.48 -16.15 -7.75
C SER A 269 3.23 -16.38 -6.90
N ASP A 270 2.34 -15.39 -6.79
CA ASP A 270 1.08 -15.53 -6.07
C ASP A 270 0.09 -16.46 -6.82
N TYR A 271 0.31 -16.68 -8.12
CA TYR A 271 -0.47 -17.57 -8.99
C TYR A 271 0.33 -18.81 -9.40
N GLU A 272 1.38 -19.17 -8.68
CA GLU A 272 2.14 -20.39 -8.86
C GLU A 272 1.74 -21.42 -7.82
N ALA A 273 1.72 -22.70 -8.22
CA ALA A 273 1.53 -23.81 -7.30
C ALA A 273 2.36 -25.01 -7.79
N ALA A 274 3.12 -25.61 -6.87
CA ALA A 274 4.07 -26.68 -7.20
C ALA A 274 3.41 -27.95 -7.74
N ASP A 275 2.13 -28.15 -7.44
CA ASP A 275 1.33 -29.29 -7.87
C ASP A 275 0.54 -29.06 -9.19
N PHE A 276 0.68 -27.87 -9.79
CA PHE A 276 0.21 -27.58 -11.15
C PHE A 276 1.37 -27.68 -12.13
N ASN A 277 1.16 -28.37 -13.26
CA ASN A 277 2.20 -28.55 -14.30
C ASN A 277 2.51 -27.28 -15.11
N GLU A 278 2.01 -26.11 -14.71
CA GLU A 278 2.23 -24.83 -15.36
C GLU A 278 3.41 -24.11 -14.72
N GLN A 279 4.43 -23.83 -15.52
CA GLN A 279 5.70 -23.25 -15.03
C GLN A 279 5.64 -21.77 -14.69
N ARG A 280 4.59 -21.03 -15.11
CA ARG A 280 4.41 -19.60 -14.82
C ARG A 280 2.94 -19.21 -14.80
N CYS A 281 2.56 -18.42 -13.81
CA CYS A 281 1.27 -17.76 -13.68
C CYS A 281 0.10 -18.68 -14.06
N CYS A 282 -0.20 -19.61 -13.18
CA CYS A 282 -1.21 -20.65 -13.42
C CYS A 282 -2.55 -20.04 -13.82
N GLN A 283 -3.01 -20.29 -15.04
CA GLN A 283 -4.27 -19.77 -15.58
C GLN A 283 -5.47 -20.18 -14.72
N ALA A 284 -5.42 -21.36 -14.10
CA ALA A 284 -6.47 -21.85 -13.22
C ALA A 284 -6.59 -21.00 -11.93
N LEU A 285 -5.46 -20.58 -11.36
CA LEU A 285 -5.47 -19.70 -10.17
C LEU A 285 -5.88 -18.26 -10.53
N MET A 286 -5.47 -17.76 -11.70
CA MET A 286 -5.95 -16.48 -12.25
C MET A 286 -7.45 -16.50 -12.53
N ALA A 287 -7.97 -17.61 -13.08
CA ALA A 287 -9.39 -17.80 -13.31
C ALA A 287 -10.19 -17.75 -11.99
N THR A 288 -9.62 -18.19 -10.86
CA THR A 288 -10.24 -18.06 -9.53
C THR A 288 -10.46 -16.58 -9.18
N ARG A 289 -9.52 -15.69 -9.48
CA ARG A 289 -9.69 -14.24 -9.26
C ARG A 289 -10.77 -13.65 -10.16
N VAL A 290 -10.79 -14.02 -11.45
CA VAL A 290 -11.87 -13.62 -12.40
C VAL A 290 -13.22 -14.11 -11.89
N TRP A 291 -13.29 -15.34 -11.39
CA TRP A 291 -14.50 -15.92 -10.83
C TRP A 291 -15.03 -15.09 -9.66
N ILE A 292 -14.19 -14.72 -8.70
CA ILE A 292 -14.56 -13.87 -7.56
C ILE A 292 -15.21 -12.58 -8.04
N GLU A 293 -14.59 -11.86 -8.99
CA GLU A 293 -15.09 -10.57 -9.47
C GLU A 293 -16.37 -10.66 -10.34
N ARG A 294 -16.72 -11.85 -10.81
CA ARG A 294 -18.00 -12.12 -11.48
C ARG A 294 -19.16 -12.40 -10.53
N HIS A 295 -18.92 -12.32 -9.21
CA HIS A 295 -19.95 -12.54 -8.20
C HIS A 295 -20.29 -11.25 -7.44
N ARG A 296 -21.47 -11.25 -6.82
CA ARG A 296 -21.89 -10.16 -5.94
C ARG A 296 -21.24 -10.31 -4.58
N VAL A 297 -20.09 -9.67 -4.41
CA VAL A 297 -19.23 -9.67 -3.23
C VAL A 297 -18.45 -8.36 -3.22
N ALA A 298 -18.11 -7.81 -2.04
CA ALA A 298 -17.18 -6.69 -1.95
C ALA A 298 -15.75 -7.19 -2.21
N VAL A 299 -14.98 -6.50 -3.06
CA VAL A 299 -13.63 -6.92 -3.44
C VAL A 299 -12.64 -5.77 -3.30
N ASN A 300 -11.60 -5.97 -2.51
CA ASN A 300 -10.35 -5.23 -2.51
C ASN A 300 -9.17 -6.19 -2.76
N ALA A 301 -8.34 -5.98 -3.75
CA ALA A 301 -8.49 -5.05 -4.85
C ALA A 301 -9.12 -5.78 -6.05
N THR A 302 -9.96 -5.06 -6.80
CA THR A 302 -10.35 -5.55 -8.12
C THR A 302 -9.14 -5.50 -9.07
N VAL A 303 -9.19 -6.28 -10.16
CA VAL A 303 -8.15 -6.21 -11.21
C VAL A 303 -8.04 -4.78 -11.75
N ALA A 304 -9.17 -4.11 -11.95
CA ALA A 304 -9.22 -2.72 -12.40
C ALA A 304 -8.50 -1.76 -11.43
N GLN A 305 -8.69 -1.92 -10.11
CA GLN A 305 -8.01 -1.11 -9.09
C GLN A 305 -6.49 -1.35 -9.09
N GLN A 306 -6.06 -2.60 -9.26
CA GLN A 306 -4.63 -2.92 -9.39
C GLN A 306 -4.02 -2.29 -10.65
N LEU A 307 -4.70 -2.33 -11.80
CA LEU A 307 -4.25 -1.67 -13.02
C LEU A 307 -4.21 -0.14 -12.85
N ALA A 308 -5.21 0.45 -12.21
CA ALA A 308 -5.32 1.89 -11.98
C ALA A 308 -4.21 2.45 -11.05
N THR A 309 -3.62 1.63 -10.20
CA THR A 309 -2.53 2.03 -9.29
C THR A 309 -1.13 1.73 -9.83
N SER A 310 -1.01 1.27 -11.09
CA SER A 310 0.27 0.98 -11.73
C SER A 310 1.12 2.24 -11.96
N LYS A 311 2.44 2.05 -12.04
CA LYS A 311 3.39 3.13 -12.40
C LYS A 311 3.05 3.75 -13.76
N ARG A 312 2.52 2.94 -14.68
CA ARG A 312 2.05 3.41 -16.00
C ARG A 312 0.91 4.42 -15.87
N VAL A 313 -0.10 4.10 -15.09
CA VAL A 313 -1.23 5.01 -14.85
C VAL A 313 -0.77 6.24 -14.08
N GLN A 314 0.05 6.10 -13.04
CA GLN A 314 0.63 7.24 -12.32
C GLN A 314 1.35 8.20 -13.26
N MET A 315 2.17 7.68 -14.18
CA MET A 315 2.86 8.48 -15.19
C MET A 315 1.89 9.21 -16.13
N LEU A 316 0.82 8.54 -16.57
CA LEU A 316 -0.19 9.19 -17.43
C LEU A 316 -0.91 10.30 -16.66
N LEU A 317 -1.28 10.06 -15.40
CA LEU A 317 -1.93 11.06 -14.54
C LEU A 317 -1.04 12.27 -14.26
N SER A 318 0.28 12.08 -14.08
CA SER A 318 1.21 13.19 -13.88
C SER A 318 1.34 14.14 -15.08
N ARG A 319 0.82 13.74 -16.23
CA ARG A 319 0.87 14.50 -17.49
C ARG A 319 -0.51 15.04 -17.93
N LEU A 320 -1.56 14.76 -17.12
CA LEU A 320 -2.90 15.26 -17.44
C LEU A 320 -2.99 16.77 -17.27
N GLY A 321 -3.67 17.41 -18.24
CA GLY A 321 -4.17 18.78 -18.10
C GLY A 321 -5.44 18.85 -17.25
N GLU A 322 -5.93 20.07 -17.02
CA GLU A 322 -7.14 20.33 -16.23
C GLU A 322 -8.38 19.59 -16.77
N GLU A 323 -8.58 19.59 -18.09
CA GLU A 323 -9.68 18.87 -18.76
C GLU A 323 -9.63 17.36 -18.51
N GLY A 324 -8.42 16.78 -18.46
CA GLY A 324 -8.24 15.36 -18.19
C GLY A 324 -8.66 14.99 -16.74
N PHE A 325 -8.32 15.83 -15.76
CA PHE A 325 -8.79 15.63 -14.39
C PHE A 325 -10.30 15.86 -14.26
N ALA A 326 -10.85 16.84 -14.94
CA ALA A 326 -12.28 17.10 -14.95
C ALA A 326 -13.08 15.92 -15.53
N ALA A 327 -12.54 15.19 -16.53
CA ALA A 327 -13.15 13.99 -17.08
C ALA A 327 -13.29 12.88 -16.03
N PHE A 328 -12.41 12.82 -15.02
CA PHE A 328 -12.50 11.93 -13.86
C PHE A 328 -13.27 12.53 -12.67
N GLY A 329 -13.99 13.63 -12.88
CA GLY A 329 -14.86 14.26 -11.88
C GLY A 329 -14.16 15.07 -10.80
N LEU A 330 -12.92 15.55 -11.04
CA LEU A 330 -12.23 16.48 -10.16
C LEU A 330 -12.63 17.93 -10.50
N THR A 331 -12.78 18.75 -9.46
CA THR A 331 -12.85 20.21 -9.61
C THR A 331 -11.47 20.79 -9.92
N SER A 332 -11.40 22.03 -10.43
CA SER A 332 -10.12 22.71 -10.70
C SER A 332 -9.24 22.78 -9.44
N GLN A 333 -9.83 23.05 -8.26
CA GLN A 333 -9.08 23.06 -6.98
C GLN A 333 -8.54 21.70 -6.60
N GLU A 334 -9.32 20.61 -6.80
CA GLU A 334 -8.86 19.25 -6.58
C GLU A 334 -7.74 18.87 -7.55
N ALA A 335 -7.87 19.27 -8.83
CA ALA A 335 -6.83 19.06 -9.85
C ALA A 335 -5.53 19.78 -9.52
N ASP A 336 -5.58 21.00 -8.98
CA ASP A 336 -4.41 21.73 -8.51
C ASP A 336 -3.73 21.03 -7.33
N THR A 337 -4.51 20.53 -6.37
CA THR A 337 -4.00 19.77 -5.25
C THR A 337 -3.28 18.50 -5.72
N VAL A 338 -3.87 17.77 -6.67
CA VAL A 338 -3.27 16.55 -7.24
C VAL A 338 -1.98 16.87 -7.99
N ARG A 339 -1.98 17.90 -8.87
CA ARG A 339 -0.78 18.34 -9.58
C ARG A 339 0.35 18.75 -8.63
N GLY A 340 0.00 19.39 -7.52
CA GLY A 340 0.96 19.80 -6.50
C GLY A 340 1.74 18.64 -5.88
N VAL A 341 1.13 17.46 -5.74
CA VAL A 341 1.75 16.29 -5.12
C VAL A 341 2.25 15.25 -6.12
N LEU A 342 1.80 15.24 -7.37
CA LEU A 342 2.35 14.34 -8.39
C LEU A 342 3.79 14.73 -8.73
N GLY A 343 4.69 13.75 -8.75
CA GLY A 343 6.07 13.91 -9.20
C GLY A 343 6.16 13.90 -10.74
N GLU A 344 7.26 14.44 -11.24
CA GLU A 344 7.58 14.40 -12.68
C GLU A 344 7.80 12.95 -13.12
N MET A 345 7.08 12.49 -14.17
CA MET A 345 7.26 11.17 -14.76
C MET A 345 7.24 11.20 -16.29
N HIS A 346 8.09 10.40 -16.92
CA HIS A 346 8.21 10.28 -18.37
C HIS A 346 8.19 8.83 -18.84
N PRO A 347 7.62 8.56 -20.05
CA PRO A 347 7.79 7.27 -20.68
C PRO A 347 9.24 7.05 -21.12
N VAL A 348 9.68 5.82 -21.15
CA VAL A 348 10.94 5.47 -21.80
C VAL A 348 10.75 5.51 -23.32
N THR A 349 11.54 6.33 -24.00
CA THR A 349 11.61 6.49 -25.47
C THR A 349 13.06 6.68 -25.87
N THR A 350 13.35 6.65 -27.17
CA THR A 350 14.68 6.95 -27.66
C THR A 350 15.16 8.34 -27.22
N GLU A 351 14.26 9.33 -27.28
CA GLU A 351 14.53 10.71 -26.87
C GLU A 351 14.80 10.81 -25.37
N SER A 352 13.98 10.14 -24.54
CA SER A 352 14.18 10.15 -23.09
C SER A 352 15.48 9.47 -22.65
N ILE A 353 15.92 8.45 -23.38
CA ILE A 353 17.24 7.80 -23.16
C ILE A 353 18.39 8.78 -23.42
N HIS A 354 18.32 9.58 -24.49
CA HIS A 354 19.34 10.62 -24.76
C HIS A 354 19.37 11.68 -23.66
N PHE A 355 18.22 12.13 -23.24
CA PHE A 355 18.07 13.10 -22.17
C PHE A 355 18.60 12.57 -20.81
N VAL A 356 18.30 11.32 -20.44
CA VAL A 356 18.84 10.69 -19.22
C VAL A 356 20.37 10.57 -19.28
N LYS A 357 20.96 10.29 -20.45
CA LYS A 357 22.41 10.24 -20.63
C LYS A 357 23.10 11.58 -20.43
N ALA A 358 22.41 12.70 -20.72
CA ALA A 358 22.92 14.05 -20.57
C ALA A 358 22.68 14.63 -19.17
N ALA A 359 21.75 14.07 -18.39
CA ALA A 359 21.43 14.54 -17.05
C ALA A 359 22.45 14.05 -16.00
N PRO A 360 22.57 14.73 -14.84
CA PRO A 360 23.31 14.19 -13.69
C PRO A 360 22.80 12.80 -13.30
N SER A 361 23.69 11.93 -12.85
CA SER A 361 23.38 10.53 -12.56
C SER A 361 22.36 10.30 -11.44
N ASP A 362 22.08 11.33 -10.65
CA ASP A 362 21.14 11.34 -9.53
C ASP A 362 19.81 12.04 -9.84
N SER A 363 19.54 12.39 -11.10
CA SER A 363 18.33 13.11 -11.52
C SER A 363 17.11 12.21 -11.64
N TRP A 364 17.31 10.92 -11.90
CA TRP A 364 16.23 10.01 -12.30
C TRP A 364 16.21 8.72 -11.50
N VAL A 365 15.02 8.12 -11.46
CA VAL A 365 14.77 6.75 -11.03
C VAL A 365 14.06 6.03 -12.18
N LEU A 366 14.53 4.85 -12.58
CA LEU A 366 13.86 4.01 -13.56
C LEU A 366 13.03 2.96 -12.81
N LYS A 367 11.73 2.95 -13.06
CA LYS A 367 10.76 2.04 -12.41
C LYS A 367 10.12 1.12 -13.43
N ASN A 368 9.99 -0.17 -13.10
CA ASN A 368 9.11 -1.10 -13.81
C ASN A 368 7.70 -1.10 -13.16
N GLN A 369 6.81 -2.00 -13.60
CA GLN A 369 5.45 -2.09 -13.06
C GLN A 369 5.36 -2.93 -11.78
N GLY A 370 6.45 -3.56 -11.33
CA GLY A 370 6.45 -4.46 -10.17
C GLY A 370 6.06 -3.74 -8.87
N GLU A 371 5.42 -4.49 -8.00
CA GLU A 371 5.05 -4.12 -6.64
C GLU A 371 5.93 -4.87 -5.63
N GLY A 372 6.00 -4.39 -4.38
CA GLY A 372 6.68 -5.11 -3.28
C GLY A 372 8.14 -4.74 -3.00
N GLY A 373 8.70 -3.71 -3.65
CA GLY A 373 10.08 -3.24 -3.46
C GLY A 373 11.10 -3.91 -4.41
N GLY A 374 12.33 -3.37 -4.45
CA GLY A 374 13.41 -3.90 -5.32
C GLY A 374 13.25 -3.64 -6.82
N HIS A 375 12.30 -2.83 -7.22
CA HIS A 375 11.92 -2.60 -8.61
C HIS A 375 12.38 -1.24 -9.16
N CYS A 376 13.17 -0.50 -8.38
CA CYS A 376 13.71 0.80 -8.77
C CYS A 376 15.21 0.70 -9.08
N LEU A 377 15.63 1.33 -10.17
CA LEU A 377 17.03 1.45 -10.56
C LEU A 377 17.49 2.89 -10.46
N PHE A 378 18.73 3.07 -10.01
CA PHE A 378 19.32 4.38 -9.71
C PHE A 378 20.67 4.55 -10.40
N GLY A 379 21.07 5.78 -10.67
CA GLY A 379 22.41 6.10 -11.14
C GLY A 379 22.84 5.34 -12.40
N ALA A 380 24.00 4.69 -12.35
CA ALA A 380 24.56 3.95 -13.49
C ALA A 380 23.70 2.74 -13.92
N ASP A 381 22.96 2.14 -13.00
CA ASP A 381 22.13 0.97 -13.30
C ASP A 381 20.97 1.33 -14.25
N ILE A 382 20.52 2.58 -14.25
CA ILE A 382 19.52 3.08 -15.21
C ILE A 382 20.04 2.91 -16.63
N LEU A 383 21.24 3.45 -16.91
CA LEU A 383 21.82 3.39 -18.25
C LEU A 383 22.17 1.96 -18.68
N ALA A 384 22.67 1.16 -17.74
CA ALA A 384 22.93 -0.26 -17.98
C ALA A 384 21.63 -1.00 -18.38
N LYS A 385 20.53 -0.75 -17.65
CA LYS A 385 19.24 -1.35 -17.98
C LYS A 385 18.68 -0.86 -19.31
N LEU A 386 18.67 0.46 -19.54
CA LEU A 386 18.16 1.06 -20.77
C LEU A 386 18.91 0.55 -22.03
N ALA A 387 20.20 0.21 -21.90
CA ALA A 387 20.97 -0.35 -22.99
C ALA A 387 20.57 -1.80 -23.35
N THR A 388 19.89 -2.51 -22.45
CA THR A 388 19.45 -3.91 -22.66
C THR A 388 18.00 -4.03 -23.09
N LEU A 389 17.21 -2.94 -22.99
CA LEU A 389 15.79 -2.96 -23.36
C LEU A 389 15.61 -2.91 -24.88
N GLU A 390 14.74 -3.77 -25.38
CA GLU A 390 14.24 -3.65 -26.76
C GLU A 390 13.14 -2.56 -26.83
N PRO A 391 12.95 -1.89 -28.00
CA PRO A 391 11.95 -0.85 -28.13
C PRO A 391 10.52 -1.25 -27.71
N ARG A 392 10.14 -2.52 -27.89
CA ARG A 392 8.84 -3.06 -27.47
C ARG A 392 8.67 -3.10 -25.94
N GLU A 393 9.77 -3.10 -25.18
CA GLU A 393 9.76 -3.16 -23.71
C GLU A 393 9.73 -1.77 -23.07
N TYR A 394 10.04 -0.70 -23.83
CA TYR A 394 10.18 0.66 -23.30
C TYR A 394 8.93 1.09 -22.53
N GLN A 395 7.74 0.79 -23.05
CA GLN A 395 6.46 1.22 -22.45
C GLN A 395 6.19 0.58 -21.08
N ALA A 396 6.84 -0.55 -20.75
CA ALA A 396 6.74 -1.20 -19.45
C ALA A 396 7.59 -0.51 -18.36
N TRP A 397 8.38 0.50 -18.73
CA TRP A 397 9.23 1.25 -17.82
C TRP A 397 8.82 2.73 -17.78
N ALA A 398 9.05 3.36 -16.64
CA ALA A 398 8.82 4.79 -16.44
C ALA A 398 10.05 5.44 -15.79
N LEU A 399 10.41 6.61 -16.28
CA LEU A 399 11.38 7.48 -15.63
C LEU A 399 10.61 8.40 -14.67
N MET A 400 11.05 8.46 -13.43
CA MET A 400 10.54 9.38 -12.42
C MET A 400 11.67 10.31 -11.98
N GLY A 401 11.39 11.61 -11.88
CA GLY A 401 12.31 12.55 -11.26
C GLY A 401 12.72 12.05 -9.87
N ARG A 402 14.02 11.98 -9.59
CA ARG A 402 14.50 11.50 -8.30
C ARG A 402 14.18 12.51 -7.23
N LEU A 403 13.46 12.06 -6.21
CA LEU A 403 13.23 12.85 -5.00
C LEU A 403 14.51 12.87 -4.15
N HIS A 404 14.78 14.02 -3.55
CA HIS A 404 15.86 14.22 -2.59
C HIS A 404 15.24 14.53 -1.21
N PRO A 405 14.87 13.48 -0.45
CA PRO A 405 14.09 13.67 0.77
C PRO A 405 14.84 14.48 1.81
N VAL A 406 14.09 15.30 2.53
CA VAL A 406 14.60 16.08 3.66
C VAL A 406 14.94 15.11 4.80
N PRO A 407 16.22 15.04 5.25
CA PRO A 407 16.56 14.26 6.42
C PRO A 407 15.95 14.85 7.69
N ARG A 408 15.58 14.00 8.63
CA ARG A 408 15.15 14.43 9.96
C ARG A 408 16.21 15.30 10.62
N GLY A 409 15.80 16.45 11.18
CA GLY A 409 16.73 17.44 11.76
C GLY A 409 17.54 16.96 12.98
N MET A 410 17.03 15.95 13.69
CA MET A 410 17.67 15.34 14.85
C MET A 410 17.99 13.87 14.63
N PRO A 411 19.12 13.36 15.15
CA PRO A 411 19.43 11.94 15.09
C PRO A 411 18.31 11.09 15.72
N ALA A 412 17.96 9.99 15.07
CA ALA A 412 16.98 9.02 15.57
C ALA A 412 17.69 7.81 16.19
N TRP A 413 17.06 7.21 17.18
CA TRP A 413 17.41 5.91 17.70
C TRP A 413 16.47 4.85 17.13
N ILE A 414 17.06 3.86 16.47
CA ILE A 414 16.34 2.72 15.86
C ILE A 414 16.59 1.48 16.71
N VAL A 415 15.54 0.72 16.96
CA VAL A 415 15.62 -0.63 17.55
C VAL A 415 15.45 -1.66 16.45
N ARG A 416 16.45 -2.51 16.28
CA ARG A 416 16.46 -3.58 15.29
C ARG A 416 17.06 -4.85 15.90
N LYS A 417 16.30 -5.94 15.93
CA LYS A 417 16.70 -7.22 16.58
C LYS A 417 17.20 -7.02 18.01
N GLY A 418 16.51 -6.17 18.78
CA GLY A 418 16.87 -5.84 20.15
C GLY A 418 18.08 -4.92 20.31
N GLU A 419 18.72 -4.46 19.23
CA GLU A 419 19.88 -3.59 19.29
C GLU A 419 19.53 -2.14 18.96
N LEU A 420 20.25 -1.21 19.58
CA LEU A 420 20.13 0.24 19.36
C LEU A 420 21.10 0.72 18.29
N HIS A 421 20.57 1.42 17.30
CA HIS A 421 21.34 2.07 16.26
C HIS A 421 21.01 3.56 16.22
N ARG A 422 22.03 4.41 16.23
CA ARG A 422 21.86 5.86 16.06
C ARG A 422 22.02 6.22 14.59
N VAL A 423 21.00 6.84 13.99
CA VAL A 423 20.97 7.27 12.59
C VAL A 423 20.84 8.79 12.52
N THR A 424 21.71 9.45 11.76
CA THR A 424 21.79 10.91 11.66
C THR A 424 21.15 11.48 10.39
N ASP A 425 20.90 10.63 9.40
CA ASP A 425 20.41 10.97 8.08
C ASP A 425 19.07 10.26 7.75
N LEU A 426 18.22 10.11 8.76
CA LEU A 426 16.95 9.40 8.62
C LEU A 426 16.00 10.20 7.71
N ILE A 427 15.53 9.56 6.64
CA ILE A 427 14.47 10.04 5.74
C ILE A 427 13.22 9.19 5.89
N SER A 428 12.06 9.79 5.66
CA SER A 428 10.78 9.13 5.90
C SER A 428 9.89 9.10 4.66
N GLU A 429 9.11 8.04 4.54
CA GLU A 429 8.05 7.86 3.56
C GLU A 429 6.72 7.70 4.30
N LEU A 430 5.79 8.62 4.04
CA LEU A 430 4.48 8.66 4.67
C LEU A 430 3.42 8.05 3.75
N GLY A 431 2.94 6.88 4.12
CA GLY A 431 1.85 6.20 3.44
C GLY A 431 0.50 6.53 4.08
N MET A 432 -0.40 7.18 3.34
CA MET A 432 -1.72 7.54 3.82
C MET A 432 -2.78 6.59 3.29
N PHE A 433 -3.52 5.93 4.19
CA PHE A 433 -4.59 5.02 3.84
C PHE A 433 -5.90 5.75 3.58
N THR A 434 -6.54 5.39 2.47
CA THR A 434 -7.87 5.87 2.09
C THR A 434 -8.75 4.73 1.65
N VAL A 435 -10.06 4.86 1.83
CA VAL A 435 -11.03 3.83 1.44
C VAL A 435 -12.20 4.45 0.69
N GLN A 436 -12.49 3.90 -0.49
CA GLN A 436 -13.64 4.24 -1.33
C GLN A 436 -14.48 2.98 -1.57
N SER A 437 -15.79 3.11 -1.54
CA SER A 437 -16.71 2.04 -1.89
C SER A 437 -17.80 2.59 -2.80
N ASP A 438 -17.98 1.99 -3.97
CA ASP A 438 -18.99 2.39 -4.95
C ASP A 438 -18.92 3.89 -5.35
N GLY A 439 -17.68 4.43 -5.44
CA GLY A 439 -17.42 5.84 -5.80
C GLY A 439 -17.64 6.85 -4.68
N HIS A 440 -17.95 6.40 -3.49
CA HIS A 440 -18.15 7.25 -2.31
C HIS A 440 -17.17 6.88 -1.18
N PRO A 441 -16.86 7.81 -0.28
CA PRO A 441 -16.15 7.45 0.96
C PRO A 441 -16.84 6.27 1.64
N ALA A 442 -16.06 5.26 2.03
CA ALA A 442 -16.61 4.01 2.57
C ALA A 442 -17.25 4.16 3.96
N SER A 443 -17.06 5.29 4.63
CA SER A 443 -17.82 5.67 5.82
C SER A 443 -18.36 7.07 5.68
N ALA A 444 -19.50 7.35 6.30
CA ALA A 444 -20.13 8.66 6.29
C ALA A 444 -19.23 9.78 6.88
N ALA A 445 -18.21 9.41 7.65
CA ALA A 445 -17.35 10.36 8.32
C ALA A 445 -16.10 10.74 7.51
N GLN A 446 -15.40 9.82 6.86
CA GLN A 446 -14.16 10.14 6.13
C GLN A 446 -13.66 8.96 5.30
N SER A 447 -13.08 9.22 4.11
CA SER A 447 -12.34 8.22 3.33
C SER A 447 -10.94 7.93 3.92
N PHE A 448 -10.41 8.75 4.81
CA PHE A 448 -9.10 8.59 5.43
C PHE A 448 -9.13 7.54 6.55
N ALA A 449 -8.22 6.59 6.50
CA ALA A 449 -8.17 5.44 7.40
C ALA A 449 -6.78 5.27 8.07
N GLY A 450 -6.13 6.37 8.45
CA GLY A 450 -4.85 6.34 9.15
C GLY A 450 -3.63 6.38 8.23
N TYR A 451 -2.45 6.21 8.81
CA TYR A 451 -1.18 6.29 8.09
C TYR A 451 -0.18 5.21 8.52
N LEU A 452 0.80 4.99 7.65
CA LEU A 452 2.03 4.25 7.91
C LEU A 452 3.21 5.19 7.67
N LEU A 453 4.11 5.33 8.63
CA LEU A 453 5.40 5.99 8.41
C LEU A 453 6.52 4.94 8.39
N ARG A 454 7.28 4.93 7.31
CA ARG A 454 8.48 4.11 7.15
C ARG A 454 9.68 5.03 7.02
N SER A 455 10.72 4.76 7.80
CA SER A 455 11.94 5.58 7.79
C SER A 455 13.16 4.72 7.47
N LYS A 456 14.17 5.32 6.84
CA LYS A 456 15.42 4.65 6.47
C LYS A 456 16.56 5.67 6.45
N SER A 457 17.84 5.21 6.47
CA SER A 457 18.98 6.09 6.18
C SER A 457 18.91 6.60 4.73
N ALA A 458 19.29 7.83 4.49
CA ALA A 458 19.29 8.45 3.15
C ALA A 458 20.19 7.69 2.15
N GLY A 459 21.20 6.98 2.63
CA GLY A 459 22.06 6.12 1.80
C GLY A 459 21.43 4.80 1.38
N SER A 460 20.27 4.41 1.94
CA SER A 460 19.57 3.18 1.59
C SER A 460 18.67 3.39 0.36
N THR A 461 18.79 2.51 -0.63
CA THR A 461 17.96 2.54 -1.85
C THR A 461 16.56 1.99 -1.63
N GLU A 462 16.36 1.09 -0.64
CA GLU A 462 15.07 0.47 -0.33
C GLU A 462 14.50 0.92 1.01
N GLY A 463 13.16 1.14 1.05
CA GLY A 463 12.42 1.51 2.27
C GLY A 463 11.63 0.38 2.90
N GLY A 464 11.74 -0.84 2.37
CA GLY A 464 10.98 -1.99 2.85
C GLY A 464 11.36 -2.37 4.28
N VAL A 465 10.35 -2.48 5.17
CA VAL A 465 10.55 -2.95 6.55
C VAL A 465 10.88 -4.45 6.53
N HIS A 466 10.27 -5.21 5.61
CA HIS A 466 10.56 -6.63 5.38
C HIS A 466 11.97 -6.89 4.87
N SER A 467 12.49 -6.04 3.98
CA SER A 467 13.87 -6.16 3.47
C SER A 467 14.91 -5.87 4.56
N GLY A 468 14.46 -5.43 5.73
CA GLY A 468 15.33 -5.08 6.85
C GLY A 468 16.02 -3.73 6.72
N GLN A 469 15.73 -2.95 5.68
CA GLN A 469 16.29 -1.62 5.45
C GLN A 469 15.46 -0.52 6.12
N GLY A 470 14.13 -0.60 6.00
CA GLY A 470 13.20 0.32 6.63
C GLY A 470 12.94 0.01 8.12
N VAL A 471 12.42 0.99 8.81
CA VAL A 471 11.90 0.89 10.18
C VAL A 471 10.54 1.55 10.26
N LEU A 472 9.70 1.06 11.15
CA LEU A 472 8.41 1.67 11.45
C LEU A 472 8.60 2.92 12.32
N ASP A 473 7.79 3.93 12.07
CA ASP A 473 7.85 5.21 12.76
C ASP A 473 6.44 5.79 12.97
N SER A 474 6.30 6.89 13.69
CA SER A 474 5.07 7.67 13.78
C SER A 474 5.37 9.17 13.69
N LEU A 475 4.33 9.99 13.76
CA LEU A 475 4.43 11.42 13.58
C LEU A 475 4.14 12.19 14.88
N VAL A 476 4.83 13.34 15.06
CA VAL A 476 4.56 14.33 16.09
C VAL A 476 4.44 15.71 15.43
N PHE A 477 3.51 16.55 15.89
CA PHE A 477 3.42 17.92 15.40
C PHE A 477 4.58 18.77 15.90
N SER A 478 5.17 19.56 14.98
CA SER A 478 6.31 20.44 15.25
C SER A 478 5.91 21.90 15.47
N ASP A 479 4.60 22.24 15.40
CA ASP A 479 4.00 23.55 15.56
C ASP A 479 2.79 23.52 16.49
#